data_2f3e7f2080800a9d4f41762ca53167fd
#
_entry.id   2f3e7f2080800a9d4f41762ca53167fd
#
_cell.length_a   1.000
_cell.length_b   1.000
_cell.length_c   1.000
_cell.angle_alpha   90.00
_cell.angle_beta   90.00
_cell.angle_gamma   90.00
#
_symmetry.space_group_name_H-M   'P 1'
#
loop_
_entity.id
_entity.type
_entity.pdbx_description
1 polymer ?
#
loop_
_entity_poly.entity_id
_entity_poly.type
_entity_poly.pdbx_seq_one_letter_code
_entity_poly.pdbx_strand_id
1 'polypeptide(L)'
;MENKKIKFLVLENRIGIAKKIVDILTLKNINIIKMEINPPYISVELQGQQKFLDGFNNWIQEEIEEIKEIIEMDMLDFERRGKELEIIINSMNVGIIAVGRVGEILYYNSMAAELFSIIPEDVNKNIQNIVPNFIYDFINNQKNRNESIEFSQNIRGKEVNLVIDIKSIEDEKKKKIGALLVLREMEEVKKLMQSITRPSMNTFEEIIGESKIMKNTKKLAKSVATTKSNIMILGESGTGKELFARAIHLNSCRGEGPFVAVNCSAVPDALIESEFFGYEKGAFTGARNSGKQGLFELAKGGSIFLDEIGELPLHLQPKILRVIQEKKIRRIGGQKEIDIDVRIISATHRDLEKMIQEGTFREDLYYRLNVIPIHIPPLRERKEDIPIFVKYFINILGKDIGKENIQITQKALNKLINYDWPGNVRELQNVLERAIIFSKEKIDIENIMLQNKESPKLKKKGTNNKEDIHFPINLPEMIKNIEYEYIKKASEKFNSSREMARALGISHTTVINKQKQYGILL
;
A
#
# COMPACT_ATOMS: atom_id res chain seq x y z
N MET A 1 -35.62 29.90 8.54
CA MET A 1 -34.95 29.72 7.23
C MET A 1 -34.44 28.30 7.18
N GLU A 2 -34.75 27.56 6.16
CA GLU A 2 -34.28 26.21 5.98
C GLU A 2 -33.16 26.17 4.96
N ASN A 3 -32.27 25.18 5.10
CA ASN A 3 -31.20 24.94 4.15
C ASN A 3 -31.56 23.72 3.28
N LYS A 4 -31.34 23.84 1.99
CA LYS A 4 -31.55 22.76 1.02
C LYS A 4 -30.30 22.62 0.16
N LYS A 5 -29.85 21.37 -0.05
CA LYS A 5 -28.70 21.09 -0.91
C LYS A 5 -29.19 20.41 -2.18
N ILE A 6 -28.79 20.95 -3.31
CA ILE A 6 -29.31 20.55 -4.62
C ILE A 6 -28.17 20.44 -5.61
N LYS A 7 -28.25 19.39 -6.46
CA LYS A 7 -27.32 19.17 -7.57
C LYS A 7 -28.09 19.23 -8.89
N PHE A 8 -27.68 20.10 -9.76
CA PHE A 8 -28.19 20.23 -11.12
C PHE A 8 -27.33 19.46 -12.11
N LEU A 9 -27.94 18.63 -12.94
CA LEU A 9 -27.32 18.07 -14.13
C LEU A 9 -27.66 18.97 -15.32
N VAL A 10 -26.64 19.56 -15.93
CA VAL A 10 -26.78 20.51 -17.03
C VAL A 10 -26.50 19.84 -18.37
N LEU A 11 -27.38 20.05 -19.37
CA LEU A 11 -27.29 19.41 -20.68
C LEU A 11 -26.05 19.83 -21.50
N GLU A 12 -25.67 21.11 -21.41
CA GLU A 12 -24.51 21.66 -22.08
C GLU A 12 -23.73 22.58 -21.13
N ASN A 13 -22.42 22.39 -21.09
CA ASN A 13 -21.54 23.27 -20.31
C ASN A 13 -21.31 24.60 -21.06
N ARG A 14 -22.33 25.47 -21.09
CA ARG A 14 -22.20 26.81 -21.70
C ARG A 14 -21.71 27.84 -20.67
N ILE A 15 -20.89 28.78 -21.19
CA ILE A 15 -20.48 29.95 -20.40
C ILE A 15 -21.75 30.71 -19.98
N GLY A 16 -21.94 30.91 -18.67
CA GLY A 16 -23.04 31.72 -18.12
C GLY A 16 -24.18 30.97 -17.43
N ILE A 17 -24.26 29.62 -17.53
CA ILE A 17 -25.35 28.87 -16.85
C ILE A 17 -25.31 29.06 -15.33
N ALA A 18 -24.12 28.97 -14.72
CA ALA A 18 -23.97 29.24 -13.29
C ALA A 18 -24.47 30.65 -12.92
N LYS A 19 -24.15 31.66 -13.75
CA LYS A 19 -24.65 33.01 -13.56
C LYS A 19 -26.18 33.08 -13.65
N LYS A 20 -26.79 32.43 -14.66
CA LYS A 20 -28.24 32.35 -14.85
C LYS A 20 -28.94 31.76 -13.63
N ILE A 21 -28.36 30.68 -13.06
CA ILE A 21 -28.86 30.08 -11.81
C ILE A 21 -28.78 31.09 -10.65
N VAL A 22 -27.62 31.74 -10.47
CA VAL A 22 -27.43 32.75 -9.40
C VAL A 22 -28.43 33.92 -9.55
N ASP A 23 -28.60 34.44 -10.77
CA ASP A 23 -29.47 35.57 -11.04
C ASP A 23 -30.95 35.22 -10.69
N ILE A 24 -31.42 34.03 -11.07
CA ILE A 24 -32.79 33.59 -10.79
C ILE A 24 -32.99 33.34 -9.28
N LEU A 25 -32.03 32.73 -8.59
CA LEU A 25 -32.10 32.50 -7.15
C LEU A 25 -32.15 33.85 -6.38
N THR A 26 -31.35 34.79 -6.83
CA THR A 26 -31.33 36.16 -6.25
C THR A 26 -32.65 36.86 -6.43
N LEU A 27 -33.30 36.79 -7.61
CA LEU A 27 -34.63 37.37 -7.88
C LEU A 27 -35.71 36.79 -6.97
N LYS A 28 -35.57 35.53 -6.53
CA LYS A 28 -36.51 34.86 -5.62
C LYS A 28 -36.14 35.01 -4.14
N ASN A 29 -35.16 35.87 -3.79
CA ASN A 29 -34.64 36.05 -2.44
C ASN A 29 -34.14 34.75 -1.76
N ILE A 30 -33.55 33.88 -2.53
CA ILE A 30 -32.91 32.66 -2.04
C ILE A 30 -31.40 32.92 -1.94
N ASN A 31 -30.86 32.76 -0.76
CA ASN A 31 -29.44 32.95 -0.52
C ASN A 31 -28.65 31.67 -0.90
N ILE A 32 -27.52 31.82 -1.57
CA ILE A 32 -26.58 30.75 -1.88
C ILE A 32 -25.49 30.77 -0.81
N ILE A 33 -25.45 29.74 0.04
CA ILE A 33 -24.43 29.58 1.07
C ILE A 33 -23.13 29.07 0.46
N LYS A 34 -23.26 28.05 -0.41
CA LYS A 34 -22.13 27.41 -1.08
C LYS A 34 -22.52 27.03 -2.51
N MET A 35 -21.56 27.07 -3.42
CA MET A 35 -21.73 26.63 -4.80
C MET A 35 -20.47 25.90 -5.27
N GLU A 36 -20.67 24.73 -5.87
CA GLU A 36 -19.61 23.95 -6.51
C GLU A 36 -19.97 23.73 -7.97
N ILE A 37 -19.05 24.08 -8.87
CA ILE A 37 -19.23 23.88 -10.31
C ILE A 37 -18.26 22.82 -10.77
N ASN A 38 -18.79 21.64 -11.12
CA ASN A 38 -18.02 20.51 -11.61
C ASN A 38 -18.74 19.90 -12.83
N PRO A 39 -18.54 20.46 -14.04
CA PRO A 39 -19.31 20.08 -15.21
C PRO A 39 -19.35 18.57 -15.44
N PRO A 40 -20.52 17.98 -15.78
CA PRO A 40 -21.80 18.62 -16.12
C PRO A 40 -22.68 18.97 -14.91
N TYR A 41 -22.15 18.97 -13.70
CA TYR A 41 -22.91 19.19 -12.47
C TYR A 41 -22.64 20.56 -11.86
N ILE A 42 -23.69 21.18 -11.30
CA ILE A 42 -23.62 22.36 -10.44
C ILE A 42 -24.33 22.02 -9.15
N SER A 43 -23.60 22.05 -8.03
CA SER A 43 -24.14 21.73 -6.70
C SER A 43 -24.22 23.00 -5.87
N VAL A 44 -25.36 23.24 -5.20
CA VAL A 44 -25.60 24.45 -4.41
C VAL A 44 -26.20 24.11 -3.05
N GLU A 45 -25.79 24.84 -2.02
CA GLU A 45 -26.47 24.90 -0.75
C GLU A 45 -27.23 26.22 -0.67
N LEU A 46 -28.56 26.12 -0.56
CA LEU A 46 -29.50 27.21 -0.59
C LEU A 46 -30.08 27.45 0.80
N GLN A 47 -30.31 28.71 1.13
CA GLN A 47 -31.02 29.11 2.34
C GLN A 47 -32.16 30.06 1.97
N GLY A 48 -33.38 29.71 2.36
CA GLY A 48 -34.56 30.50 2.03
C GLY A 48 -35.75 30.25 2.97
N GLN A 49 -36.86 30.91 2.66
CA GLN A 49 -38.12 30.62 3.31
C GLN A 49 -38.68 29.29 2.75
N GLN A 50 -39.29 28.47 3.61
CA GLN A 50 -39.82 27.13 3.25
C GLN A 50 -40.76 27.20 2.04
N LYS A 51 -41.61 28.22 1.96
CA LYS A 51 -42.54 28.44 0.85
C LYS A 51 -41.88 28.51 -0.54
N PHE A 52 -40.59 28.98 -0.60
CA PHE A 52 -39.84 29.09 -1.86
C PHE A 52 -38.99 27.86 -2.13
N LEU A 53 -38.68 27.10 -1.09
CA LEU A 53 -37.96 25.81 -1.22
C LEU A 53 -38.92 24.66 -1.52
N ASP A 54 -40.19 24.77 -1.10
CA ASP A 54 -41.28 23.86 -1.50
C ASP A 54 -41.63 24.08 -2.98
N GLY A 55 -41.58 23.02 -3.78
CA GLY A 55 -41.79 23.11 -5.23
C GLY A 55 -40.61 23.65 -6.04
N PHE A 56 -39.46 23.89 -5.40
CA PHE A 56 -38.26 24.39 -6.04
C PHE A 56 -37.90 23.67 -7.33
N ASN A 57 -37.98 22.35 -7.34
CA ASN A 57 -37.59 21.51 -8.47
C ASN A 57 -38.45 21.80 -9.71
N ASN A 58 -39.73 22.10 -9.52
CA ASN A 58 -40.66 22.34 -10.63
C ASN A 58 -40.41 23.72 -11.28
N TRP A 59 -40.40 24.78 -10.47
CA TRP A 59 -40.27 26.13 -11.02
C TRP A 59 -38.89 26.45 -11.58
N ILE A 60 -37.81 25.90 -11.03
CA ILE A 60 -36.42 26.15 -11.53
C ILE A 60 -36.22 25.45 -12.90
N GLN A 61 -36.84 24.28 -13.12
CA GLN A 61 -36.80 23.60 -14.42
C GLN A 61 -37.58 24.36 -15.48
N GLU A 62 -38.66 25.03 -15.12
CA GLU A 62 -39.42 25.88 -16.05
C GLU A 62 -38.64 27.13 -16.44
N GLU A 63 -37.85 27.70 -15.53
CA GLU A 63 -37.07 28.94 -15.73
C GLU A 63 -35.72 28.68 -16.45
N ILE A 64 -35.17 27.44 -16.38
CA ILE A 64 -33.87 27.07 -16.94
C ILE A 64 -34.00 25.76 -17.73
N GLU A 65 -34.26 25.86 -19.02
CA GLU A 65 -34.40 24.71 -19.92
C GLU A 65 -33.15 23.82 -20.02
N GLU A 66 -31.99 24.39 -19.71
CA GLU A 66 -30.72 23.68 -19.76
C GLU A 66 -30.51 22.70 -18.59
N ILE A 67 -31.37 22.71 -17.56
CA ILE A 67 -31.32 21.77 -16.44
C ILE A 67 -32.07 20.49 -16.83
N LYS A 68 -31.31 19.39 -16.96
CA LYS A 68 -31.84 18.09 -17.29
C LYS A 68 -32.48 17.37 -16.09
N GLU A 69 -31.82 17.47 -14.96
CA GLU A 69 -32.19 16.74 -13.74
C GLU A 69 -31.82 17.56 -12.50
N ILE A 70 -32.63 17.45 -11.47
CA ILE A 70 -32.41 18.07 -10.17
C ILE A 70 -32.42 16.97 -9.13
N ILE A 71 -31.31 16.85 -8.40
CA ILE A 71 -31.11 15.83 -7.38
C ILE A 71 -30.98 16.56 -6.02
N GLU A 72 -31.83 16.21 -5.09
CA GLU A 72 -31.71 16.66 -3.71
C GLU A 72 -30.64 15.84 -2.99
N MET A 73 -29.79 16.50 -2.21
CA MET A 73 -28.61 15.90 -1.58
C MET A 73 -28.59 16.21 -0.08
N ASP A 74 -28.14 15.24 0.69
CA ASP A 74 -27.85 15.47 2.13
C ASP A 74 -26.53 16.24 2.31
N MET A 75 -25.62 16.14 1.33
CA MET A 75 -24.26 16.69 1.43
C MET A 75 -23.71 17.03 0.05
N LEU A 76 -23.02 18.17 -0.08
CA LEU A 76 -22.32 18.56 -1.31
C LEU A 76 -21.15 17.61 -1.60
N ASP A 77 -20.79 17.47 -2.89
CA ASP A 77 -19.77 16.50 -3.32
C ASP A 77 -18.40 16.77 -2.66
N PHE A 78 -18.01 18.04 -2.49
CA PHE A 78 -16.77 18.38 -1.80
C PHE A 78 -16.84 18.11 -0.28
N GLU A 79 -18.00 18.30 0.36
CA GLU A 79 -18.19 17.96 1.78
C GLU A 79 -18.12 16.45 2.01
N ARG A 80 -18.73 15.68 1.11
CA ARG A 80 -18.65 14.22 1.15
C ARG A 80 -17.22 13.74 1.00
N ARG A 81 -16.48 14.25 -0.01
CA ARG A 81 -15.07 13.92 -0.21
C ARG A 81 -14.22 14.32 1.01
N GLY A 82 -14.49 15.48 1.59
CA GLY A 82 -13.82 15.95 2.80
C GLY A 82 -14.03 14.98 3.97
N LYS A 83 -15.27 14.56 4.22
CA LYS A 83 -15.59 13.58 5.27
C LYS A 83 -15.01 12.20 5.00
N GLU A 84 -15.06 11.73 3.75
CA GLU A 84 -14.44 10.46 3.36
C GLU A 84 -12.93 10.46 3.63
N LEU A 85 -12.23 11.54 3.26
CA LEU A 85 -10.80 11.71 3.55
C LEU A 85 -10.53 11.80 5.05
N GLU A 86 -11.35 12.53 5.80
CA GLU A 86 -11.24 12.64 7.24
C GLU A 86 -11.38 11.28 7.95
N ILE A 87 -12.36 10.47 7.54
CA ILE A 87 -12.55 9.11 8.05
C ILE A 87 -11.33 8.24 7.74
N ILE A 88 -10.82 8.30 6.50
CA ILE A 88 -9.64 7.53 6.08
C ILE A 88 -8.43 7.94 6.94
N ILE A 89 -8.16 9.23 7.07
CA ILE A 89 -7.02 9.76 7.82
C ILE A 89 -7.14 9.43 9.32
N ASN A 90 -8.35 9.51 9.90
CA ASN A 90 -8.57 9.16 11.31
C ASN A 90 -8.54 7.65 11.59
N SER A 91 -8.74 6.80 10.57
CA SER A 91 -8.61 5.34 10.70
C SER A 91 -7.16 4.84 10.67
N MET A 92 -6.21 5.70 10.34
CA MET A 92 -4.79 5.36 10.31
C MET A 92 -4.20 5.39 11.73
N ASN A 93 -3.38 4.39 12.07
CA ASN A 93 -2.62 4.33 13.33
C ASN A 93 -1.37 5.23 13.31
N VAL A 94 -1.42 6.36 12.62
CA VAL A 94 -0.34 7.35 12.55
C VAL A 94 -0.91 8.75 12.81
N GLY A 95 -0.18 9.56 13.58
CA GLY A 95 -0.54 10.96 13.73
C GLY A 95 -0.21 11.75 12.46
N ILE A 96 -1.12 12.61 12.04
CA ILE A 96 -0.95 13.45 10.86
C ILE A 96 -1.22 14.89 11.24
N ILE A 97 -0.25 15.78 10.92
CA ILE A 97 -0.41 17.24 11.08
C ILE A 97 -0.04 17.89 9.75
N ALA A 98 -0.95 18.68 9.20
CA ALA A 98 -0.67 19.55 8.06
C ALA A 98 -0.43 20.98 8.55
N VAL A 99 0.69 21.57 8.12
CA VAL A 99 1.04 22.95 8.44
C VAL A 99 1.13 23.79 7.17
N GLY A 100 0.73 25.02 7.25
CA GLY A 100 0.83 25.97 6.16
C GLY A 100 2.22 26.57 6.02
N ARG A 101 2.33 27.56 5.14
CA ARG A 101 3.61 28.12 4.72
C ARG A 101 4.40 28.81 5.82
N VAL A 102 3.71 29.41 6.79
CA VAL A 102 4.31 30.11 7.93
C VAL A 102 4.27 29.28 9.22
N GLY A 103 3.97 27.98 9.09
CA GLY A 103 3.94 27.04 10.20
C GLY A 103 2.64 26.98 10.99
N GLU A 104 1.55 27.59 10.49
CA GLU A 104 0.22 27.48 11.07
C GLU A 104 -0.35 26.08 10.90
N ILE A 105 -0.99 25.53 11.93
CA ILE A 105 -1.65 24.22 11.88
C ILE A 105 -2.93 24.35 11.06
N LEU A 106 -2.98 23.67 9.91
CA LEU A 106 -4.14 23.66 9.03
C LEU A 106 -5.07 22.48 9.32
N TYR A 107 -4.50 21.33 9.69
CA TYR A 107 -5.23 20.11 9.96
C TYR A 107 -4.43 19.19 10.88
N TYR A 108 -5.12 18.39 11.67
CA TYR A 108 -4.57 17.27 12.42
C TYR A 108 -5.62 16.15 12.57
N ASN A 109 -5.19 14.90 12.67
CA ASN A 109 -6.09 13.78 12.93
C ASN A 109 -6.16 13.44 14.44
N SER A 110 -7.09 12.55 14.80
CA SER A 110 -7.30 12.12 16.18
C SER A 110 -6.03 11.58 16.85
N MET A 111 -5.23 10.81 16.13
CA MET A 111 -3.97 10.26 16.65
C MET A 111 -2.93 11.37 16.93
N ALA A 112 -2.81 12.35 16.07
CA ALA A 112 -1.93 13.50 16.31
C ALA A 112 -2.40 14.33 17.53
N ALA A 113 -3.73 14.50 17.69
CA ALA A 113 -4.30 15.14 18.86
C ALA A 113 -3.93 14.42 20.16
N GLU A 114 -3.98 13.10 20.16
CA GLU A 114 -3.61 12.26 21.32
C GLU A 114 -2.10 12.36 21.61
N LEU A 115 -1.24 12.24 20.59
CA LEU A 115 0.21 12.24 20.73
C LEU A 115 0.77 13.58 21.22
N PHE A 116 0.30 14.69 20.65
CA PHE A 116 0.78 16.04 20.98
C PHE A 116 -0.16 16.83 21.89
N SER A 117 -1.26 16.24 22.35
CA SER A 117 -2.31 16.90 23.13
C SER A 117 -2.83 18.17 22.44
N ILE A 118 -3.02 18.10 21.10
CA ILE A 118 -3.53 19.22 20.31
C ILE A 118 -5.02 19.40 20.60
N ILE A 119 -5.43 20.63 20.80
CA ILE A 119 -6.84 20.99 21.03
C ILE A 119 -7.37 21.83 19.86
N PRO A 120 -8.70 21.92 19.67
CA PRO A 120 -9.28 22.67 18.55
C PRO A 120 -8.82 24.14 18.44
N GLU A 121 -8.53 24.78 19.58
CA GLU A 121 -8.02 26.15 19.61
C GLU A 121 -6.60 26.32 19.08
N ASP A 122 -5.87 25.22 18.85
CA ASP A 122 -4.51 25.25 18.29
C ASP A 122 -4.52 25.33 16.75
N VAL A 123 -5.67 25.10 16.11
CA VAL A 123 -5.85 25.31 14.66
C VAL A 123 -5.61 26.79 14.34
N ASN A 124 -4.91 27.05 13.24
CA ASN A 124 -4.44 28.38 12.79
C ASN A 124 -3.39 29.01 13.70
N LYS A 125 -2.97 28.39 14.82
CA LYS A 125 -1.79 28.83 15.58
C LYS A 125 -0.51 28.21 15.01
N ASN A 126 0.60 28.89 15.31
CA ASN A 126 1.90 28.38 14.86
C ASN A 126 2.28 27.10 15.61
N ILE A 127 2.72 26.08 14.87
CA ILE A 127 3.12 24.78 15.41
C ILE A 127 4.29 24.87 16.41
N GLN A 128 5.08 25.95 16.40
CA GLN A 128 6.14 26.20 17.39
C GLN A 128 5.65 26.17 18.84
N ASN A 129 4.37 26.45 19.06
CA ASN A 129 3.79 26.41 20.41
C ASN A 129 3.61 24.97 20.94
N ILE A 130 3.71 23.97 20.06
CA ILE A 130 3.45 22.56 20.36
C ILE A 130 4.71 21.72 20.19
N VAL A 131 5.49 22.00 19.14
CA VAL A 131 6.72 21.26 18.83
C VAL A 131 7.95 22.13 19.07
N PRO A 132 9.13 21.51 19.36
CA PRO A 132 10.38 22.23 19.55
C PRO A 132 10.81 23.01 18.31
N ASN A 133 11.57 24.08 18.54
CA ASN A 133 12.06 24.98 17.50
C ASN A 133 12.80 24.25 16.35
N PHE A 134 13.56 23.19 16.65
CA PHE A 134 14.28 22.46 15.59
C PHE A 134 13.35 21.79 14.57
N ILE A 135 12.16 21.31 14.97
CA ILE A 135 11.15 20.77 14.02
C ILE A 135 10.61 21.91 13.14
N TYR A 136 10.39 23.08 13.73
CA TYR A 136 9.97 24.26 12.99
C TYR A 136 11.04 24.69 11.98
N ASP A 137 12.32 24.66 12.36
CA ASP A 137 13.44 24.99 11.48
C ASP A 137 13.51 23.99 10.30
N PHE A 138 13.23 22.72 10.55
CA PHE A 138 13.09 21.71 9.49
C PHE A 138 11.94 21.97 8.54
N ILE A 139 10.78 22.34 9.07
CA ILE A 139 9.61 22.70 8.25
C ILE A 139 9.95 23.87 7.32
N ASN A 140 10.72 24.84 7.78
CA ASN A 140 11.07 26.06 7.03
C ASN A 140 12.28 25.90 6.11
N ASN A 141 13.13 24.90 6.35
CA ASN A 141 14.35 24.70 5.55
C ASN A 141 14.00 24.20 4.15
N GLN A 142 14.23 25.01 3.13
CA GLN A 142 13.84 24.75 1.73
C GLN A 142 14.64 23.62 1.05
N LYS A 143 15.75 23.17 1.65
CA LYS A 143 16.65 22.18 1.03
C LYS A 143 16.22 20.73 1.22
N ASN A 144 15.36 20.44 2.21
CA ASN A 144 15.04 19.08 2.62
C ASN A 144 13.63 18.69 2.14
N ARG A 145 13.53 17.80 1.17
CA ARG A 145 12.24 17.38 0.58
C ARG A 145 11.52 16.28 1.37
N ASN A 146 12.26 15.36 1.99
CA ASN A 146 11.69 14.28 2.83
C ASN A 146 12.75 13.92 3.87
N GLU A 147 12.49 14.19 5.14
CA GLU A 147 13.37 13.81 6.25
C GLU A 147 12.58 13.20 7.39
N SER A 148 13.22 12.27 8.10
CA SER A 148 12.67 11.62 9.29
C SER A 148 13.52 12.02 10.50
N ILE A 149 12.85 12.39 11.59
CA ILE A 149 13.48 12.87 12.83
C ILE A 149 13.00 12.03 14.00
N GLU A 150 13.93 11.55 14.83
CA GLU A 150 13.57 10.99 16.13
C GLU A 150 13.27 12.12 17.11
N PHE A 151 12.15 12.00 17.80
CA PHE A 151 11.68 12.98 18.76
C PHE A 151 11.36 12.30 20.09
N SER A 152 11.99 12.80 21.17
CA SER A 152 11.75 12.30 22.52
C SER A 152 11.72 13.50 23.48
N GLN A 153 10.54 13.85 23.97
CA GLN A 153 10.35 14.98 24.88
C GLN A 153 9.10 14.83 25.73
N ASN A 154 9.06 15.56 26.85
CA ASN A 154 7.85 15.68 27.66
C ASN A 154 6.96 16.80 27.08
N ILE A 155 5.78 16.44 26.58
CA ILE A 155 4.79 17.39 26.08
C ILE A 155 3.60 17.40 27.04
N ARG A 156 3.34 18.54 27.64
CA ARG A 156 2.20 18.74 28.58
C ARG A 156 2.12 17.64 29.66
N GLY A 157 3.27 17.16 30.16
CA GLY A 157 3.35 16.16 31.22
C GLY A 157 3.37 14.68 30.74
N LYS A 158 3.25 14.41 29.44
CA LYS A 158 3.36 13.07 28.84
C LYS A 158 4.73 12.93 28.16
N GLU A 159 5.47 11.87 28.47
CA GLU A 159 6.70 11.54 27.73
C GLU A 159 6.32 10.94 26.38
N VAL A 160 6.71 11.65 25.32
CA VAL A 160 6.35 11.30 23.93
C VAL A 160 7.62 10.94 23.17
N ASN A 161 7.66 9.73 22.63
CA ASN A 161 8.78 9.20 21.86
C ASN A 161 8.28 8.85 20.46
N LEU A 162 8.59 9.68 19.47
CA LEU A 162 8.07 9.58 18.10
C LEU A 162 9.18 9.53 17.06
N VAL A 163 8.81 9.02 15.90
CA VAL A 163 9.47 9.29 14.63
C VAL A 163 8.57 10.23 13.85
N ILE A 164 9.11 11.35 13.41
CA ILE A 164 8.39 12.36 12.64
C ILE A 164 8.96 12.40 11.24
N ASP A 165 8.16 11.98 10.26
CA ASP A 165 8.47 12.13 8.84
C ASP A 165 7.90 13.46 8.36
N ILE A 166 8.74 14.33 7.79
CA ILE A 166 8.33 15.64 7.28
C ILE A 166 8.35 15.62 5.76
N LYS A 167 7.19 15.89 5.13
CA LYS A 167 7.02 15.94 3.68
C LYS A 167 6.58 17.32 3.25
N SER A 168 7.27 17.92 2.29
CA SER A 168 6.85 19.20 1.71
C SER A 168 5.58 19.04 0.89
N ILE A 169 4.63 19.97 1.05
CA ILE A 169 3.48 20.13 0.17
C ILE A 169 3.83 21.22 -0.84
N GLU A 170 3.81 20.87 -2.13
CA GLU A 170 4.16 21.78 -3.24
C GLU A 170 2.95 22.04 -4.13
N ASP A 171 2.86 23.22 -4.73
CA ASP A 171 1.86 23.54 -5.75
C ASP A 171 2.27 22.98 -7.12
N GLU A 172 1.42 23.16 -8.14
CA GLU A 172 1.68 22.73 -9.52
C GLU A 172 2.98 23.34 -10.11
N LYS A 173 3.43 24.48 -9.58
CA LYS A 173 4.68 25.16 -9.97
C LYS A 173 5.87 24.75 -9.10
N LYS A 174 5.74 23.65 -8.32
CA LYS A 174 6.77 23.14 -7.39
C LYS A 174 7.19 24.15 -6.31
N LYS A 175 6.33 25.12 -5.99
CA LYS A 175 6.56 26.05 -4.90
C LYS A 175 5.97 25.46 -3.61
N LYS A 176 6.76 25.45 -2.55
CA LYS A 176 6.31 24.96 -1.23
C LYS A 176 5.14 25.81 -0.70
N ILE A 177 4.03 25.17 -0.40
CA ILE A 177 2.82 25.77 0.18
C ILE A 177 2.58 25.33 1.61
N GLY A 178 3.31 24.32 2.10
CA GLY A 178 3.20 23.80 3.45
C GLY A 178 4.05 22.57 3.68
N ALA A 179 3.78 21.87 4.77
CA ALA A 179 4.39 20.59 5.08
C ALA A 179 3.38 19.64 5.75
N LEU A 180 3.59 18.35 5.54
CA LEU A 180 2.87 17.27 6.21
C LEU A 180 3.83 16.58 7.18
N LEU A 181 3.45 16.51 8.45
CA LEU A 181 4.15 15.75 9.47
C LEU A 181 3.40 14.45 9.68
N VAL A 182 4.10 13.33 9.56
CA VAL A 182 3.57 11.99 9.87
C VAL A 182 4.28 11.49 11.13
N LEU A 183 3.50 11.26 12.17
CA LEU A 183 3.96 10.92 13.52
C LEU A 183 3.74 9.44 13.77
N ARG A 184 4.79 8.73 14.17
CA ARG A 184 4.69 7.31 14.56
C ARG A 184 5.26 7.13 15.94
N GLU A 185 4.54 6.41 16.81
CA GLU A 185 5.07 6.08 18.14
C GLU A 185 6.29 5.17 18.02
N MET A 186 7.37 5.54 18.72
CA MET A 186 8.57 4.74 18.79
C MET A 186 8.29 3.35 19.42
N GLU A 187 7.28 3.25 20.29
CA GLU A 187 6.84 1.97 20.85
C GLU A 187 6.13 1.07 19.85
N GLU A 188 5.36 1.62 18.90
CA GLU A 188 4.80 0.82 17.80
C GLU A 188 5.89 0.35 16.86
N VAL A 189 6.83 1.22 16.50
CA VAL A 189 8.04 0.84 15.74
C VAL A 189 8.84 -0.22 16.52
N LYS A 190 8.94 -0.10 17.85
CA LYS A 190 9.57 -1.12 18.71
C LYS A 190 8.71 -2.37 18.90
N LYS A 191 7.39 -2.27 18.98
CA LYS A 191 6.50 -3.44 19.05
C LYS A 191 6.49 -4.21 17.73
N LEU A 192 6.54 -3.54 16.60
CA LEU A 192 6.84 -4.17 15.32
C LEU A 192 8.23 -4.85 15.34
N MET A 193 9.18 -4.31 16.07
CA MET A 193 10.50 -4.92 16.30
C MET A 193 10.49 -5.94 17.45
N GLN A 194 9.67 -5.79 18.50
CA GLN A 194 9.59 -6.63 19.72
C GLN A 194 8.55 -7.75 19.66
N SER A 195 7.73 -7.84 18.64
CA SER A 195 7.06 -9.12 18.31
C SER A 195 8.06 -10.27 18.08
N ILE A 196 9.30 -9.94 18.23
CA ILE A 196 10.58 -10.61 18.06
C ILE A 196 10.99 -11.50 19.25
N THR A 197 10.48 -11.29 20.46
CA THR A 197 11.10 -11.90 21.66
C THR A 197 10.28 -12.92 22.41
N ARG A 198 9.13 -13.36 21.90
CA ARG A 198 8.49 -14.58 22.40
C ARG A 198 8.33 -15.55 21.23
N PRO A 199 9.12 -16.63 21.17
CA PRO A 199 8.87 -17.67 20.20
C PRO A 199 7.54 -18.34 20.56
N SER A 200 6.51 -18.16 19.73
CA SER A 200 5.67 -19.31 19.44
C SER A 200 6.67 -20.35 18.93
N MET A 201 6.76 -21.51 19.59
CA MET A 201 7.69 -22.57 19.21
C MET A 201 7.33 -23.02 17.79
N ASN A 202 7.92 -22.41 16.77
CA ASN A 202 7.72 -22.82 15.39
C ASN A 202 8.85 -23.78 15.04
N THR A 203 8.59 -25.05 15.27
CA THR A 203 9.47 -26.14 14.81
C THR A 203 9.20 -26.45 13.35
N PHE A 204 10.04 -27.26 12.70
CA PHE A 204 9.79 -27.72 11.33
C PHE A 204 8.49 -28.54 11.19
N GLU A 205 8.03 -29.15 12.27
CA GLU A 205 6.80 -29.93 12.35
C GLU A 205 5.55 -29.03 12.22
N GLU A 206 5.63 -27.80 12.70
CA GLU A 206 4.53 -26.82 12.62
C GLU A 206 4.41 -26.15 11.24
N ILE A 207 5.45 -26.21 10.42
CA ILE A 207 5.40 -25.70 9.05
C ILE A 207 4.47 -26.61 8.22
N ILE A 208 3.32 -26.09 7.83
CA ILE A 208 2.33 -26.81 7.02
C ILE A 208 2.87 -27.06 5.62
N GLY A 209 2.69 -28.27 5.12
CA GLY A 209 3.05 -28.68 3.76
C GLY A 209 3.57 -30.12 3.72
N GLU A 210 2.89 -30.94 2.94
CA GLU A 210 3.13 -32.37 2.76
C GLU A 210 3.57 -32.70 1.32
N SER A 211 3.51 -31.74 0.40
CA SER A 211 3.97 -31.90 -0.97
C SER A 211 5.44 -32.33 -1.02
N LYS A 212 5.82 -33.08 -2.04
CA LYS A 212 7.19 -33.59 -2.21
C LYS A 212 8.22 -32.46 -2.22
N ILE A 213 7.91 -31.37 -2.90
CA ILE A 213 8.81 -30.20 -2.98
C ILE A 213 8.99 -29.56 -1.58
N MET A 214 7.90 -29.42 -0.80
CA MET A 214 7.96 -28.84 0.54
C MET A 214 8.70 -29.74 1.54
N LYS A 215 8.49 -31.05 1.47
CA LYS A 215 9.26 -32.04 2.26
C LYS A 215 10.76 -31.95 1.99
N ASN A 216 11.15 -31.80 0.73
CA ASN A 216 12.55 -31.63 0.35
C ASN A 216 13.13 -30.32 0.88
N THR A 217 12.39 -29.21 0.79
CA THR A 217 12.81 -27.91 1.34
C THR A 217 12.97 -27.98 2.85
N LYS A 218 12.03 -28.60 3.58
CA LYS A 218 12.13 -28.83 5.03
C LYS A 218 13.35 -29.68 5.39
N LYS A 219 13.60 -30.77 4.64
CA LYS A 219 14.75 -31.66 4.85
C LYS A 219 16.06 -30.90 4.66
N LEU A 220 16.19 -30.11 3.60
CA LEU A 220 17.34 -29.24 3.38
C LEU A 220 17.52 -28.24 4.53
N ALA A 221 16.47 -27.51 4.89
CA ALA A 221 16.51 -26.53 5.97
C ALA A 221 16.93 -27.16 7.30
N LYS A 222 16.42 -28.37 7.62
CA LYS A 222 16.79 -29.12 8.83
C LYS A 222 18.26 -29.56 8.81
N SER A 223 18.79 -29.99 7.66
CA SER A 223 20.20 -30.41 7.55
C SER A 223 21.19 -29.24 7.71
N VAL A 224 20.81 -28.04 7.26
CA VAL A 224 21.68 -26.86 7.36
C VAL A 224 21.47 -26.08 8.67
N ALA A 225 20.41 -26.35 9.43
CA ALA A 225 20.15 -25.71 10.70
C ALA A 225 21.33 -25.88 11.69
N THR A 226 21.93 -27.07 11.73
CA THR A 226 23.06 -27.41 12.63
C THR A 226 24.38 -26.78 12.24
N THR A 227 24.51 -26.21 11.04
CA THR A 227 25.73 -25.55 10.57
C THR A 227 25.85 -24.14 11.16
N LYS A 228 27.07 -23.58 11.17
CA LYS A 228 27.32 -22.19 11.56
C LYS A 228 27.23 -21.20 10.38
N SER A 229 26.97 -21.70 9.18
CA SER A 229 26.95 -20.90 7.96
C SER A 229 25.76 -19.93 7.92
N ASN A 230 25.94 -18.83 7.22
CA ASN A 230 24.85 -17.92 6.89
C ASN A 230 23.87 -18.61 5.92
N ILE A 231 22.60 -18.33 6.08
CA ILE A 231 21.52 -18.90 5.27
C ILE A 231 20.75 -17.78 4.62
N MET A 232 20.48 -17.95 3.33
CA MET A 232 19.59 -17.06 2.59
C MET A 232 18.32 -17.77 2.18
N ILE A 233 17.17 -17.27 2.63
CA ILE A 233 15.85 -17.81 2.32
C ILE A 233 15.25 -17.02 1.18
N LEU A 234 15.05 -17.66 0.06
CA LEU A 234 14.50 -17.06 -1.16
C LEU A 234 13.07 -17.55 -1.37
N GLY A 235 12.17 -16.65 -1.70
CA GLY A 235 10.78 -17.00 -1.98
C GLY A 235 9.87 -15.76 -2.02
N GLU A 236 8.75 -15.91 -2.69
CA GLU A 236 7.77 -14.84 -2.84
C GLU A 236 7.20 -14.36 -1.49
N SER A 237 6.60 -13.18 -1.49
CA SER A 237 5.91 -12.68 -0.29
C SER A 237 4.78 -13.63 0.12
N GLY A 238 4.62 -13.85 1.44
CA GLY A 238 3.58 -14.73 1.97
C GLY A 238 3.82 -16.23 1.84
N THR A 239 5.02 -16.69 1.45
CA THR A 239 5.38 -18.13 1.38
C THR A 239 5.74 -18.74 2.72
N GLY A 240 6.02 -17.92 3.77
CA GLY A 240 6.39 -18.36 5.11
C GLY A 240 7.89 -18.32 5.41
N LYS A 241 8.67 -17.42 4.81
CA LYS A 241 10.12 -17.26 5.01
C LYS A 241 10.51 -17.14 6.48
N GLU A 242 9.75 -16.35 7.26
CA GLU A 242 10.02 -16.16 8.69
C GLU A 242 9.84 -17.47 9.49
N LEU A 243 8.83 -18.28 9.17
CA LEU A 243 8.62 -19.59 9.84
C LEU A 243 9.82 -20.52 9.63
N PHE A 244 10.38 -20.53 8.42
CA PHE A 244 11.61 -21.28 8.14
C PHE A 244 12.81 -20.73 8.92
N ALA A 245 12.97 -19.40 8.99
CA ALA A 245 14.06 -18.79 9.75
C ALA A 245 14.00 -19.15 11.24
N ARG A 246 12.81 -19.11 11.84
CA ARG A 246 12.57 -19.52 13.23
C ARG A 246 12.87 -21.01 13.44
N ALA A 247 12.35 -21.87 12.56
CA ALA A 247 12.59 -23.31 12.63
C ALA A 247 14.08 -23.66 12.49
N ILE A 248 14.81 -22.98 11.60
CA ILE A 248 16.26 -23.13 11.44
C ILE A 248 17.00 -22.70 12.71
N HIS A 249 16.62 -21.57 13.31
CA HIS A 249 17.23 -21.11 14.56
C HIS A 249 17.01 -22.11 15.70
N LEU A 250 15.77 -22.54 15.94
CA LEU A 250 15.42 -23.48 17.01
C LEU A 250 16.11 -24.84 16.88
N ASN A 251 16.34 -25.29 15.64
CA ASN A 251 17.05 -26.55 15.39
C ASN A 251 18.58 -26.38 15.24
N SER A 252 19.12 -25.22 15.58
CA SER A 252 20.54 -24.92 15.55
C SER A 252 21.20 -25.12 16.94
N CYS A 253 22.53 -25.13 16.95
CA CYS A 253 23.30 -25.07 18.21
C CYS A 253 23.09 -23.79 19.03
N ARG A 254 22.36 -22.82 18.48
CA ARG A 254 22.00 -21.53 19.11
C ARG A 254 20.51 -21.41 19.41
N GLY A 255 19.75 -22.52 19.33
CA GLY A 255 18.29 -22.52 19.48
C GLY A 255 17.78 -22.01 20.81
N GLU A 256 18.60 -22.10 21.87
CA GLU A 256 18.27 -21.54 23.19
C GLU A 256 18.69 -20.05 23.32
N GLY A 257 19.45 -19.54 22.39
CA GLY A 257 19.89 -18.14 22.35
C GLY A 257 18.81 -17.20 21.78
N PRO A 258 19.07 -15.88 21.79
CA PRO A 258 18.12 -14.92 21.27
C PRO A 258 17.92 -15.07 19.75
N PHE A 259 16.67 -15.01 19.31
CA PHE A 259 16.31 -14.87 17.91
C PHE A 259 15.78 -13.46 17.66
N VAL A 260 16.57 -12.62 17.01
CA VAL A 260 16.20 -11.24 16.72
C VAL A 260 15.82 -11.13 15.23
N ALA A 261 14.54 -10.94 14.95
CA ALA A 261 14.04 -10.77 13.58
C ALA A 261 13.85 -9.28 13.27
N VAL A 262 14.26 -8.85 12.11
CA VAL A 262 14.18 -7.47 11.64
C VAL A 262 13.66 -7.47 10.22
N ASN A 263 12.59 -6.74 9.96
CA ASN A 263 12.14 -6.48 8.61
C ASN A 263 12.77 -5.17 8.13
N CYS A 264 13.68 -5.25 7.15
CA CYS A 264 14.42 -4.08 6.64
C CYS A 264 13.51 -3.05 5.97
N SER A 265 12.36 -3.46 5.43
CA SER A 265 11.42 -2.53 4.81
C SER A 265 10.53 -1.78 5.82
N ALA A 266 10.40 -2.29 7.04
CA ALA A 266 9.54 -1.70 8.07
C ALA A 266 10.24 -0.59 8.86
N VAL A 267 11.57 -0.51 8.80
CA VAL A 267 12.38 0.47 9.53
C VAL A 267 12.67 1.66 8.62
N PRO A 268 12.35 2.90 9.01
CA PRO A 268 12.72 4.09 8.27
C PRO A 268 14.25 4.18 8.06
N ASP A 269 14.68 4.63 6.86
CA ASP A 269 16.09 4.71 6.48
C ASP A 269 16.95 5.50 7.48
N ALA A 270 16.40 6.57 8.07
CA ALA A 270 17.10 7.39 9.07
C ALA A 270 17.33 6.66 10.39
N LEU A 271 16.55 5.63 10.71
CA LEU A 271 16.59 4.92 11.98
C LEU A 271 17.27 3.56 11.87
N ILE A 272 17.30 2.97 10.70
CA ILE A 272 17.76 1.59 10.50
C ILE A 272 19.20 1.40 10.99
N GLU A 273 20.06 2.40 10.81
CA GLU A 273 21.42 2.38 11.31
C GLU A 273 21.49 2.37 12.84
N SER A 274 20.73 3.27 13.49
CA SER A 274 20.69 3.37 14.95
C SER A 274 20.04 2.14 15.60
N GLU A 275 19.08 1.51 14.92
CA GLU A 275 18.48 0.26 15.37
C GLU A 275 19.48 -0.91 15.27
N PHE A 276 20.16 -1.08 14.15
CA PHE A 276 21.12 -2.17 13.98
C PHE A 276 22.33 -2.09 14.88
N PHE A 277 22.96 -0.92 14.95
CA PHE A 277 24.26 -0.75 15.59
C PHE A 277 24.20 -0.11 16.98
N GLY A 278 23.05 0.51 17.33
CA GLY A 278 22.92 1.29 18.56
C GLY A 278 23.69 2.62 18.49
N TYR A 279 23.62 3.40 19.56
CA TYR A 279 24.30 4.68 19.66
C TYR A 279 24.78 4.98 21.08
N GLU A 280 25.86 5.75 21.19
CA GLU A 280 26.36 6.27 22.46
C GLU A 280 25.63 7.56 22.86
N LYS A 281 25.71 7.90 24.15
CA LYS A 281 25.17 9.16 24.68
C LYS A 281 25.66 10.35 23.85
N GLY A 282 24.71 11.19 23.36
CA GLY A 282 25.03 12.41 22.63
C GLY A 282 25.48 12.20 21.19
N ALA A 283 25.26 11.02 20.61
CA ALA A 283 25.65 10.72 19.23
C ALA A 283 24.98 11.62 18.18
N PHE A 284 23.77 12.08 18.46
CA PHE A 284 23.02 13.03 17.64
C PHE A 284 22.00 13.81 18.49
N THR A 285 21.41 14.86 17.93
CA THR A 285 20.37 15.68 18.58
C THR A 285 19.12 14.81 18.79
N GLY A 286 18.77 14.52 20.06
CA GLY A 286 17.68 13.62 20.44
C GLY A 286 18.12 12.24 20.93
N ALA A 287 19.42 11.93 20.90
CA ALA A 287 19.96 10.69 21.49
C ALA A 287 19.68 10.63 23.01
N ARG A 288 19.23 9.45 23.49
CA ARG A 288 18.98 9.23 24.93
C ARG A 288 20.28 9.42 25.74
N ASN A 289 20.15 10.00 26.92
CA ASN A 289 21.26 10.20 27.85
C ASN A 289 21.94 8.88 28.30
N SER A 290 21.27 7.74 28.14
CA SER A 290 21.80 6.40 28.45
C SER A 290 22.43 5.68 27.25
N GLY A 291 22.37 6.27 26.03
CA GLY A 291 22.66 5.55 24.80
C GLY A 291 21.62 4.46 24.51
N LYS A 292 21.86 3.64 23.46
CA LYS A 292 20.99 2.52 23.08
C LYS A 292 21.83 1.36 22.55
N GLN A 293 21.51 0.14 22.98
CA GLN A 293 22.06 -1.08 22.40
C GLN A 293 21.44 -1.35 21.03
N GLY A 294 22.24 -1.83 20.06
CA GLY A 294 21.79 -2.22 18.74
C GLY A 294 21.25 -3.65 18.68
N LEU A 295 20.50 -3.96 17.62
CA LEU A 295 19.90 -5.29 17.41
C LEU A 295 20.96 -6.38 17.28
N PHE A 296 22.14 -6.08 16.72
CA PHE A 296 23.26 -7.03 16.71
C PHE A 296 23.78 -7.36 18.11
N GLU A 297 23.79 -6.39 19.03
CA GLU A 297 24.15 -6.64 20.44
C GLU A 297 23.09 -7.53 21.11
N LEU A 298 21.81 -7.27 20.86
CA LEU A 298 20.69 -8.06 21.39
C LEU A 298 20.68 -9.50 20.87
N ALA A 299 21.17 -9.73 19.65
CA ALA A 299 21.25 -11.05 19.03
C ALA A 299 22.48 -11.86 19.46
N LYS A 300 23.35 -11.30 20.30
CA LYS A 300 24.61 -11.93 20.72
C LYS A 300 24.37 -13.32 21.34
N GLY A 301 25.12 -14.32 20.89
CA GLY A 301 24.95 -15.73 21.30
C GLY A 301 23.83 -16.48 20.57
N GLY A 302 23.01 -15.79 19.80
CA GLY A 302 21.87 -16.33 19.08
C GLY A 302 21.95 -16.13 17.56
N SER A 303 20.80 -15.75 16.97
CA SER A 303 20.68 -15.47 15.53
C SER A 303 19.97 -14.16 15.28
N ILE A 304 20.37 -13.46 14.21
CA ILE A 304 19.63 -12.34 13.66
C ILE A 304 19.00 -12.76 12.34
N PHE A 305 17.70 -12.48 12.19
CA PHE A 305 16.97 -12.71 10.95
C PHE A 305 16.69 -11.38 10.27
N LEU A 306 17.25 -11.20 9.07
CA LEU A 306 17.11 -10.01 8.24
C LEU A 306 16.09 -10.29 7.14
N ASP A 307 14.82 -9.97 7.40
CA ASP A 307 13.76 -10.12 6.39
C ASP A 307 13.81 -8.96 5.41
N GLU A 308 13.49 -9.25 4.16
CA GLU A 308 13.52 -8.32 3.03
C GLU A 308 14.87 -7.59 2.92
N ILE A 309 15.99 -8.35 2.97
CA ILE A 309 17.36 -7.82 2.91
C ILE A 309 17.64 -6.99 1.64
N GLY A 310 16.90 -7.24 0.55
CA GLY A 310 16.98 -6.43 -0.68
C GLY A 310 16.48 -4.99 -0.52
N GLU A 311 15.79 -4.67 0.59
CA GLU A 311 15.35 -3.31 0.91
C GLU A 311 16.41 -2.52 1.71
N LEU A 312 17.53 -3.14 2.06
CA LEU A 312 18.58 -2.49 2.85
C LEU A 312 19.23 -1.36 2.05
N PRO A 313 19.25 -0.11 2.58
CA PRO A 313 19.88 1.03 1.92
C PRO A 313 21.34 0.76 1.56
N LEU A 314 21.76 1.21 0.37
CA LEU A 314 23.10 0.93 -0.17
C LEU A 314 24.24 1.38 0.77
N HIS A 315 24.05 2.51 1.47
CA HIS A 315 25.06 3.05 2.42
C HIS A 315 25.23 2.19 3.68
N LEU A 316 24.29 1.31 4.02
CA LEU A 316 24.37 0.40 5.17
C LEU A 316 24.95 -0.96 4.83
N GLN A 317 24.91 -1.35 3.57
CA GLN A 317 25.42 -2.65 3.12
C GLN A 317 26.90 -2.88 3.47
N PRO A 318 27.81 -1.88 3.36
CA PRO A 318 29.20 -2.04 3.82
C PRO A 318 29.31 -2.28 5.33
N LYS A 319 28.43 -1.68 6.14
CA LYS A 319 28.44 -1.85 7.59
C LYS A 319 28.00 -3.26 7.99
N ILE A 320 26.95 -3.78 7.35
CA ILE A 320 26.52 -5.18 7.54
C ILE A 320 27.61 -6.15 7.08
N LEU A 321 28.24 -5.90 5.94
CA LEU A 321 29.36 -6.71 5.46
C LEU A 321 30.48 -6.80 6.49
N ARG A 322 30.83 -5.65 7.10
CA ARG A 322 31.85 -5.59 8.15
C ARG A 322 31.47 -6.46 9.36
N VAL A 323 30.21 -6.42 9.81
CA VAL A 323 29.71 -7.28 10.89
C VAL A 323 29.87 -8.77 10.56
N ILE A 324 29.56 -9.15 9.32
CA ILE A 324 29.67 -10.55 8.87
C ILE A 324 31.13 -11.01 8.86
N GLN A 325 32.05 -10.16 8.42
CA GLN A 325 33.48 -10.48 8.24
C GLN A 325 34.27 -10.41 9.54
N GLU A 326 34.12 -9.29 10.25
CA GLU A 326 34.94 -8.97 11.42
C GLU A 326 34.32 -9.46 12.73
N LYS A 327 33.00 -9.78 12.71
CA LYS A 327 32.21 -10.11 13.91
C LYS A 327 32.30 -9.03 15.00
N LYS A 328 32.36 -7.78 14.57
CA LYS A 328 32.45 -6.60 15.43
C LYS A 328 31.48 -5.55 14.96
N ILE A 329 30.97 -4.78 15.90
CA ILE A 329 30.20 -3.56 15.61
C ILE A 329 30.82 -2.37 16.37
N ARG A 330 30.39 -1.17 15.91
CA ARG A 330 30.65 0.08 16.60
C ARG A 330 29.35 0.86 16.70
N ARG A 331 29.02 1.34 17.89
CA ARG A 331 27.86 2.21 18.08
C ARG A 331 28.06 3.55 17.39
N ILE A 332 26.96 4.15 16.94
CA ILE A 332 27.00 5.50 16.35
C ILE A 332 27.52 6.49 17.40
N GLY A 333 28.47 7.34 17.00
CA GLY A 333 29.16 8.27 17.90
C GLY A 333 30.19 7.63 18.84
N GLY A 334 30.29 6.28 18.87
CA GLY A 334 31.24 5.56 19.71
C GLY A 334 32.56 5.23 18.98
N GLN A 335 33.65 5.07 19.76
CA GLN A 335 34.95 4.62 19.23
C GLN A 335 35.24 3.15 19.57
N LYS A 336 34.53 2.58 20.55
CA LYS A 336 34.77 1.22 21.05
C LYS A 336 34.17 0.19 20.07
N GLU A 337 34.98 -0.82 19.72
CA GLU A 337 34.55 -2.01 19.03
C GLU A 337 33.95 -3.01 20.03
N ILE A 338 32.83 -3.63 19.64
CA ILE A 338 32.09 -4.61 20.44
C ILE A 338 32.09 -5.92 19.66
N ASP A 339 32.64 -6.99 20.27
CA ASP A 339 32.63 -8.32 19.65
C ASP A 339 31.21 -8.92 19.64
N ILE A 340 30.81 -9.41 18.47
CA ILE A 340 29.49 -9.96 18.23
C ILE A 340 29.61 -11.36 17.66
N ASP A 341 29.11 -12.35 18.41
CA ASP A 341 28.95 -13.71 17.92
C ASP A 341 27.47 -13.98 17.61
N VAL A 342 27.08 -13.74 16.36
CA VAL A 342 25.69 -13.84 15.88
C VAL A 342 25.66 -14.63 14.59
N ARG A 343 24.71 -15.56 14.45
CA ARG A 343 24.41 -16.24 13.18
C ARG A 343 23.45 -15.38 12.38
N ILE A 344 23.70 -15.22 11.07
CA ILE A 344 22.86 -14.43 10.19
C ILE A 344 22.00 -15.36 9.34
N ILE A 345 20.70 -15.12 9.36
CA ILE A 345 19.69 -15.71 8.47
C ILE A 345 19.07 -14.53 7.73
N SER A 346 19.11 -14.51 6.42
CA SER A 346 18.54 -13.44 5.59
C SER A 346 17.40 -13.97 4.73
N ALA A 347 16.44 -13.13 4.39
CA ALA A 347 15.37 -13.49 3.47
C ALA A 347 15.06 -12.35 2.50
N THR A 348 14.63 -12.70 1.29
CA THR A 348 14.13 -11.73 0.31
C THR A 348 13.22 -12.40 -0.72
N HIS A 349 12.36 -11.61 -1.32
CA HIS A 349 11.60 -11.97 -2.51
C HIS A 349 12.17 -11.32 -3.79
N ARG A 350 13.15 -10.41 -3.64
CA ARG A 350 13.78 -9.71 -4.75
C ARG A 350 14.87 -10.54 -5.41
N ASP A 351 15.08 -10.29 -6.68
CA ASP A 351 16.19 -10.80 -7.46
C ASP A 351 17.45 -9.98 -7.16
N LEU A 352 18.28 -10.47 -6.23
CA LEU A 352 19.49 -9.76 -5.81
C LEU A 352 20.55 -9.72 -6.91
N GLU A 353 20.60 -10.71 -7.82
CA GLU A 353 21.56 -10.72 -8.92
C GLU A 353 21.26 -9.58 -9.92
N LYS A 354 19.98 -9.36 -10.19
CA LYS A 354 19.55 -8.19 -10.97
C LYS A 354 19.86 -6.88 -10.26
N MET A 355 19.65 -6.81 -8.94
CA MET A 355 19.97 -5.60 -8.15
C MET A 355 21.47 -5.31 -8.12
N ILE A 356 22.32 -6.33 -8.17
CA ILE A 356 23.78 -6.16 -8.31
C ILE A 356 24.11 -5.52 -9.67
N GLN A 357 23.50 -6.01 -10.75
CA GLN A 357 23.69 -5.42 -12.08
C GLN A 357 23.22 -3.96 -12.16
N GLU A 358 22.15 -3.63 -11.45
CA GLU A 358 21.61 -2.27 -11.33
C GLU A 358 22.38 -1.37 -10.35
N GLY A 359 23.38 -1.90 -9.63
CA GLY A 359 24.19 -1.15 -8.65
C GLY A 359 23.45 -0.81 -7.36
N THR A 360 22.27 -1.42 -7.09
CA THR A 360 21.45 -1.18 -5.89
C THR A 360 21.73 -2.16 -4.75
N PHE A 361 22.47 -3.24 -5.03
CA PHE A 361 22.96 -4.19 -4.02
C PHE A 361 24.43 -4.54 -4.28
N ARG A 362 25.22 -4.66 -3.22
CA ARG A 362 26.65 -4.96 -3.34
C ARG A 362 26.90 -6.44 -3.54
N GLU A 363 27.74 -6.75 -4.50
CA GLU A 363 28.14 -8.12 -4.84
C GLU A 363 28.88 -8.82 -3.69
N ASP A 364 29.78 -8.10 -2.99
CA ASP A 364 30.55 -8.63 -1.87
C ASP A 364 29.66 -9.04 -0.69
N LEU A 365 28.61 -8.28 -0.39
CA LEU A 365 27.63 -8.62 0.62
C LEU A 365 26.79 -9.83 0.19
N TYR A 366 26.37 -9.90 -1.07
CA TYR A 366 25.61 -11.03 -1.60
C TYR A 366 26.32 -12.36 -1.36
N TYR A 367 27.58 -12.49 -1.76
CA TYR A 367 28.33 -13.74 -1.55
C TYR A 367 28.56 -14.09 -0.08
N ARG A 368 28.55 -13.13 0.82
CA ARG A 368 28.69 -13.38 2.27
C ARG A 368 27.37 -13.79 2.92
N LEU A 369 26.23 -13.36 2.39
CA LEU A 369 24.91 -13.74 2.86
C LEU A 369 24.44 -15.04 2.23
N ASN A 370 24.65 -15.21 0.92
CA ASN A 370 24.16 -16.34 0.13
C ASN A 370 25.14 -17.53 0.15
N VAL A 371 25.50 -18.00 1.35
CA VAL A 371 26.35 -19.19 1.50
C VAL A 371 25.53 -20.46 1.28
N ILE A 372 24.36 -20.52 1.85
CA ILE A 372 23.41 -21.65 1.66
C ILE A 372 22.06 -21.09 1.29
N PRO A 373 21.66 -21.16 0.00
CA PRO A 373 20.33 -20.73 -0.42
C PRO A 373 19.27 -21.79 -0.10
N ILE A 374 18.13 -21.35 0.43
CA ILE A 374 16.93 -22.16 0.63
C ILE A 374 15.79 -21.51 -0.14
N HIS A 375 15.29 -22.21 -1.16
CA HIS A 375 14.17 -21.73 -1.95
C HIS A 375 12.85 -22.28 -1.38
N ILE A 376 11.96 -21.39 -0.95
CA ILE A 376 10.60 -21.77 -0.55
C ILE A 376 9.70 -21.69 -1.78
N PRO A 377 9.08 -22.80 -2.19
CA PRO A 377 8.23 -22.83 -3.38
C PRO A 377 6.97 -21.98 -3.16
N PRO A 378 6.51 -21.24 -4.17
CA PRO A 378 5.25 -20.54 -4.13
C PRO A 378 4.08 -21.54 -4.07
N LEU A 379 2.91 -21.08 -3.58
CA LEU A 379 1.77 -21.96 -3.33
C LEU A 379 1.24 -22.64 -4.60
N ARG A 380 1.34 -21.99 -5.76
CA ARG A 380 0.97 -22.56 -7.08
C ARG A 380 1.79 -23.78 -7.50
N GLU A 381 3.01 -23.95 -6.97
CA GLU A 381 3.88 -25.11 -7.23
C GLU A 381 3.65 -26.26 -6.25
N ARG A 382 2.84 -26.04 -5.20
CA ARG A 382 2.48 -27.01 -4.17
C ARG A 382 0.97 -27.04 -3.92
N LYS A 383 0.18 -27.10 -4.99
CA LYS A 383 -1.30 -27.09 -4.91
C LYS A 383 -1.88 -28.20 -4.05
N GLU A 384 -1.14 -29.31 -3.90
CA GLU A 384 -1.46 -30.43 -3.00
C GLU A 384 -1.55 -30.01 -1.52
N ASP A 385 -0.85 -28.94 -1.13
CA ASP A 385 -0.86 -28.43 0.24
C ASP A 385 -2.08 -27.53 0.51
N ILE A 386 -2.75 -27.01 -0.51
CA ILE A 386 -3.89 -26.08 -0.36
C ILE A 386 -5.01 -26.67 0.51
N PRO A 387 -5.48 -27.91 0.30
CA PRO A 387 -6.52 -28.49 1.15
C PRO A 387 -6.12 -28.57 2.63
N ILE A 388 -4.84 -28.80 2.91
CA ILE A 388 -4.30 -28.88 4.28
C ILE A 388 -4.33 -27.48 4.92
N PHE A 389 -3.87 -26.45 4.20
CA PHE A 389 -3.97 -25.06 4.65
C PHE A 389 -5.43 -24.62 4.89
N VAL A 390 -6.32 -24.97 3.96
CA VAL A 390 -7.76 -24.63 4.09
C VAL A 390 -8.33 -25.24 5.36
N LYS A 391 -8.10 -26.52 5.62
CA LYS A 391 -8.56 -27.19 6.84
C LYS A 391 -7.98 -26.52 8.11
N TYR A 392 -6.69 -26.21 8.09
CA TYR A 392 -6.00 -25.58 9.21
C TYR A 392 -6.56 -24.17 9.52
N PHE A 393 -6.67 -23.33 8.49
CA PHE A 393 -7.17 -21.97 8.68
C PHE A 393 -8.65 -21.92 9.05
N ILE A 394 -9.49 -22.78 8.48
CA ILE A 394 -10.90 -22.86 8.88
C ILE A 394 -11.03 -23.19 10.37
N ASN A 395 -10.23 -24.11 10.89
CA ASN A 395 -10.27 -24.46 12.29
C ASN A 395 -9.82 -23.33 13.20
N ILE A 396 -8.74 -22.61 12.87
CA ILE A 396 -8.23 -21.52 13.72
C ILE A 396 -9.13 -20.30 13.61
N LEU A 397 -9.33 -19.79 12.38
CA LEU A 397 -10.10 -18.57 12.17
C LEU A 397 -11.58 -18.76 12.54
N GLY A 398 -12.12 -19.97 12.35
CA GLY A 398 -13.48 -20.28 12.77
C GLY A 398 -13.67 -20.15 14.28
N LYS A 399 -12.69 -20.61 15.08
CA LYS A 399 -12.71 -20.44 16.54
C LYS A 399 -12.60 -18.97 16.94
N ASP A 400 -11.67 -18.23 16.32
CA ASP A 400 -11.45 -16.81 16.63
C ASP A 400 -12.68 -15.95 16.32
N ILE A 401 -13.44 -16.31 15.27
CA ILE A 401 -14.65 -15.59 14.83
C ILE A 401 -15.93 -16.11 15.56
N GLY A 402 -15.83 -17.16 16.38
CA GLY A 402 -16.98 -17.77 17.07
C GLY A 402 -17.86 -18.63 16.17
N LYS A 403 -17.33 -19.11 15.04
CA LYS A 403 -18.00 -20.00 14.09
C LYS A 403 -17.30 -21.37 14.03
N GLU A 404 -17.41 -22.12 15.12
CA GLU A 404 -16.84 -23.47 15.18
C GLU A 404 -17.55 -24.41 14.20
N ASN A 405 -16.80 -25.37 13.62
CA ASN A 405 -17.30 -26.42 12.72
C ASN A 405 -17.81 -25.97 11.35
N ILE A 406 -17.40 -24.80 10.87
CA ILE A 406 -17.69 -24.39 9.49
C ILE A 406 -17.09 -25.39 8.49
N GLN A 407 -17.89 -25.80 7.50
CA GLN A 407 -17.46 -26.70 6.45
C GLN A 407 -17.27 -25.93 5.13
N ILE A 408 -16.39 -26.43 4.28
CA ILE A 408 -16.21 -25.90 2.92
C ILE A 408 -16.77 -26.88 1.90
N THR A 409 -17.50 -26.39 0.91
CA THR A 409 -18.01 -27.23 -0.17
C THR A 409 -16.90 -27.64 -1.13
N GLN A 410 -17.03 -28.82 -1.77
CA GLN A 410 -16.03 -29.29 -2.74
C GLN A 410 -15.85 -28.32 -3.92
N LYS A 411 -16.92 -27.61 -4.34
CA LYS A 411 -16.86 -26.61 -5.40
C LYS A 411 -16.00 -25.41 -4.98
N ALA A 412 -16.15 -24.93 -3.74
CA ALA A 412 -15.33 -23.86 -3.19
C ALA A 412 -13.87 -24.28 -3.04
N LEU A 413 -13.62 -25.49 -2.53
CA LEU A 413 -12.25 -26.03 -2.42
C LEU A 413 -11.57 -26.15 -3.77
N ASN A 414 -12.26 -26.65 -4.80
CA ASN A 414 -11.70 -26.76 -6.15
C ASN A 414 -11.38 -25.36 -6.74
N LYS A 415 -12.19 -24.35 -6.44
CA LYS A 415 -11.90 -22.96 -6.84
C LYS A 415 -10.59 -22.46 -6.21
N LEU A 416 -10.35 -22.76 -4.92
CA LEU A 416 -9.11 -22.40 -4.23
C LEU A 416 -7.88 -23.15 -4.80
N ILE A 417 -8.01 -24.44 -5.11
CA ILE A 417 -6.90 -25.25 -5.68
C ILE A 417 -6.49 -24.75 -7.07
N ASN A 418 -7.45 -24.26 -7.87
CA ASN A 418 -7.19 -23.83 -9.25
C ASN A 418 -6.67 -22.40 -9.36
N TYR A 419 -6.64 -21.64 -8.28
CA TYR A 419 -6.13 -20.26 -8.28
C TYR A 419 -4.60 -20.24 -8.11
N ASP A 420 -3.93 -19.22 -8.66
CA ASP A 420 -2.46 -19.17 -8.69
C ASP A 420 -1.80 -18.53 -7.45
N TRP A 421 -2.59 -17.93 -6.58
CA TRP A 421 -2.15 -17.40 -5.29
C TRP A 421 -0.93 -16.46 -5.38
N PRO A 422 -1.00 -15.31 -6.05
CA PRO A 422 0.12 -14.37 -6.14
C PRO A 422 0.59 -13.86 -4.78
N GLY A 423 -0.28 -13.79 -3.77
CA GLY A 423 0.06 -13.48 -2.37
C GLY A 423 0.30 -14.71 -1.50
N ASN A 424 0.41 -15.90 -2.12
CA ASN A 424 0.71 -17.18 -1.46
C ASN A 424 -0.19 -17.50 -0.26
N VAL A 425 0.38 -18.03 0.82
CA VAL A 425 -0.35 -18.47 2.01
C VAL A 425 -1.04 -17.30 2.72
N ARG A 426 -0.43 -16.10 2.71
CA ARG A 426 -1.04 -14.90 3.32
C ARG A 426 -2.33 -14.49 2.59
N GLU A 427 -2.35 -14.56 1.27
CA GLU A 427 -3.56 -14.29 0.49
C GLU A 427 -4.64 -15.36 0.73
N LEU A 428 -4.25 -16.65 0.76
CA LEU A 428 -5.17 -17.74 1.06
C LEU A 428 -5.82 -17.56 2.43
N GLN A 429 -5.04 -17.22 3.46
CA GLN A 429 -5.55 -16.93 4.80
C GLN A 429 -6.58 -15.80 4.77
N ASN A 430 -6.25 -14.65 4.15
CA ASN A 430 -7.15 -13.49 4.08
C ASN A 430 -8.44 -13.80 3.29
N VAL A 431 -8.36 -14.64 2.25
CA VAL A 431 -9.54 -15.07 1.48
C VAL A 431 -10.44 -15.96 2.33
N LEU A 432 -9.86 -16.89 3.09
CA LEU A 432 -10.60 -17.78 3.96
C LEU A 432 -11.24 -17.03 5.14
N GLU A 433 -10.52 -16.08 5.74
CA GLU A 433 -11.06 -15.23 6.80
C GLU A 433 -12.32 -14.49 6.34
N ARG A 434 -12.25 -13.82 5.18
CA ARG A 434 -13.43 -13.18 4.58
C ARG A 434 -14.54 -14.19 4.29
N ALA A 435 -14.20 -15.34 3.73
CA ALA A 435 -15.19 -16.38 3.43
C ALA A 435 -15.92 -16.86 4.69
N ILE A 436 -15.20 -17.04 5.81
CA ILE A 436 -15.78 -17.42 7.10
C ILE A 436 -16.72 -16.31 7.61
N ILE A 437 -16.30 -15.04 7.56
CA ILE A 437 -17.11 -13.91 8.04
C ILE A 437 -18.46 -13.87 7.29
N PHE A 438 -18.44 -13.99 5.96
CA PHE A 438 -19.64 -13.86 5.12
C PHE A 438 -20.44 -15.17 4.96
N SER A 439 -19.94 -16.32 5.39
CA SER A 439 -20.68 -17.58 5.38
C SER A 439 -21.58 -17.72 6.61
N LYS A 440 -22.69 -18.46 6.50
CA LYS A 440 -23.54 -18.82 7.64
C LYS A 440 -23.09 -20.13 8.28
N GLU A 441 -23.31 -21.26 7.62
CA GLU A 441 -22.96 -22.60 8.10
C GLU A 441 -21.88 -23.28 7.25
N LYS A 442 -21.80 -22.93 5.96
CA LYS A 442 -20.86 -23.52 4.99
C LYS A 442 -20.25 -22.44 4.12
N ILE A 443 -18.96 -22.64 3.79
CA ILE A 443 -18.25 -21.83 2.81
C ILE A 443 -18.56 -22.40 1.42
N ASP A 444 -19.31 -21.65 0.60
CA ASP A 444 -19.58 -22.02 -0.78
C ASP A 444 -18.78 -21.16 -1.76
N ILE A 445 -18.86 -21.50 -3.06
CA ILE A 445 -18.13 -20.84 -4.14
C ILE A 445 -18.36 -19.32 -4.19
N GLU A 446 -19.54 -18.86 -3.79
CA GLU A 446 -19.92 -17.45 -3.75
C GLU A 446 -19.22 -16.68 -2.62
N ASN A 447 -18.88 -17.36 -1.53
CA ASN A 447 -18.15 -16.77 -0.41
C ASN A 447 -16.64 -16.58 -0.72
N ILE A 448 -16.13 -17.29 -1.75
CA ILE A 448 -14.73 -17.19 -2.16
C ILE A 448 -14.53 -15.99 -3.09
N MET A 449 -14.19 -14.86 -2.50
CA MET A 449 -13.85 -13.63 -3.21
C MET A 449 -12.36 -13.62 -3.54
N LEU A 450 -12.01 -14.14 -4.72
CA LEU A 450 -10.66 -14.02 -5.26
C LEU A 450 -10.54 -12.63 -5.90
N GLN A 451 -9.43 -11.96 -5.65
CA GLN A 451 -9.11 -10.78 -6.43
C GLN A 451 -8.86 -11.26 -7.86
N ASN A 452 -9.83 -11.05 -8.73
CA ASN A 452 -9.51 -11.07 -10.14
C ASN A 452 -8.48 -9.95 -10.35
N LYS A 453 -7.21 -10.30 -10.38
CA LYS A 453 -6.26 -9.57 -11.18
C LYS A 453 -6.58 -9.89 -12.65
N GLU A 454 -7.75 -9.52 -13.08
CA GLU A 454 -7.84 -8.81 -14.33
C GLU A 454 -7.27 -7.40 -14.02
N SER A 455 -5.93 -7.31 -13.90
CA SER A 455 -5.26 -6.28 -14.66
C SER A 455 -6.04 -6.25 -15.96
N PRO A 456 -6.35 -5.10 -16.56
CA PRO A 456 -6.70 -5.08 -17.96
C PRO A 456 -5.44 -5.58 -18.72
N LYS A 457 -5.16 -6.86 -18.62
CA LYS A 457 -4.63 -7.61 -19.73
C LYS A 457 -5.76 -7.45 -20.72
N LEU A 458 -5.66 -6.38 -21.53
CA LEU A 458 -6.10 -6.51 -22.91
C LEU A 458 -5.92 -7.98 -23.23
N LYS A 459 -7.04 -8.70 -23.35
CA LYS A 459 -7.05 -10.07 -23.83
C LYS A 459 -6.33 -10.02 -25.17
N LYS A 460 -5.02 -10.19 -25.15
CA LYS A 460 -4.29 -10.66 -26.29
C LYS A 460 -4.73 -12.10 -26.49
N LYS A 461 -5.94 -12.29 -26.99
CA LYS A 461 -6.25 -13.38 -27.87
C LYS A 461 -5.56 -13.02 -29.19
N GLY A 462 -4.40 -13.55 -29.35
CA GLY A 462 -3.62 -13.36 -30.56
C GLY A 462 -2.21 -13.80 -30.22
N THR A 463 -1.92 -15.08 -30.50
CA THR A 463 -0.62 -15.64 -30.86
C THR A 463 0.59 -14.85 -30.33
N ASN A 464 1.27 -15.39 -29.30
CA ASN A 464 2.66 -15.10 -29.01
C ASN A 464 3.50 -15.53 -30.25
N ASN A 465 3.55 -14.66 -31.24
CA ASN A 465 4.70 -14.51 -32.09
C ASN A 465 5.26 -13.13 -31.74
N LYS A 466 6.32 -13.08 -30.93
CA LYS A 466 7.34 -12.08 -31.09
C LYS A 466 7.95 -12.35 -32.47
N GLU A 467 7.24 -11.95 -33.52
CA GLU A 467 7.89 -11.75 -34.80
C GLU A 467 8.79 -10.54 -34.59
N ASP A 468 10.07 -10.79 -34.62
CA ASP A 468 11.05 -9.73 -34.79
C ASP A 468 10.59 -8.87 -35.96
N ILE A 469 10.40 -7.58 -35.70
CA ILE A 469 9.94 -6.65 -36.72
C ILE A 469 11.11 -6.45 -37.70
N HIS A 470 11.07 -7.19 -38.82
CA HIS A 470 12.06 -7.03 -39.89
C HIS A 470 11.65 -5.85 -40.77
N PHE A 471 12.52 -4.86 -40.86
CA PHE A 471 12.38 -3.76 -41.83
C PHE A 471 13.04 -4.14 -43.17
N PRO A 472 12.44 -3.70 -44.34
CA PRO A 472 11.38 -2.69 -44.49
C PRO A 472 9.95 -3.27 -44.37
N ILE A 473 9.06 -2.54 -43.70
CA ILE A 473 7.64 -2.87 -43.56
C ILE A 473 6.82 -1.91 -44.42
N ASN A 474 5.85 -2.45 -45.16
CA ASN A 474 4.84 -1.63 -45.82
C ASN A 474 3.73 -1.28 -44.83
N LEU A 475 3.97 -0.25 -44.00
CA LEU A 475 3.03 0.19 -42.96
C LEU A 475 1.63 0.54 -43.48
N PRO A 476 1.47 1.24 -44.64
CA PRO A 476 0.16 1.49 -45.25
C PRO A 476 -0.64 0.23 -45.56
N GLU A 477 0.02 -0.81 -46.05
CA GLU A 477 -0.64 -2.09 -46.36
C GLU A 477 -1.04 -2.86 -45.10
N MET A 478 -0.22 -2.83 -44.07
CA MET A 478 -0.52 -3.43 -42.76
C MET A 478 -1.72 -2.75 -42.11
N ILE A 479 -1.79 -1.42 -42.12
CA ILE A 479 -2.94 -0.65 -41.60
C ILE A 479 -4.20 -1.01 -42.38
N LYS A 480 -4.12 -1.09 -43.70
CA LYS A 480 -5.23 -1.45 -44.59
C LYS A 480 -5.80 -2.85 -44.26
N ASN A 481 -4.93 -3.82 -44.00
CA ASN A 481 -5.33 -5.19 -43.62
C ASN A 481 -6.02 -5.22 -42.28
N ILE A 482 -5.51 -4.50 -41.28
CA ILE A 482 -6.14 -4.39 -39.97
C ILE A 482 -7.52 -3.72 -40.07
N GLU A 483 -7.63 -2.60 -40.78
CA GLU A 483 -8.90 -1.92 -41.01
C GLU A 483 -9.92 -2.83 -41.69
N TYR A 484 -9.52 -3.57 -42.73
CA TYR A 484 -10.35 -4.52 -43.44
C TYR A 484 -10.94 -5.59 -42.49
N GLU A 485 -10.09 -6.20 -41.66
CA GLU A 485 -10.56 -7.23 -40.68
C GLU A 485 -11.58 -6.67 -39.71
N TYR A 486 -11.34 -5.49 -39.14
CA TYR A 486 -12.25 -4.91 -38.15
C TYR A 486 -13.59 -4.48 -38.79
N ILE A 487 -13.57 -3.90 -39.99
CA ILE A 487 -14.79 -3.53 -40.71
C ILE A 487 -15.60 -4.76 -41.11
N LYS A 488 -14.93 -5.84 -41.57
CA LYS A 488 -15.57 -7.11 -41.89
C LYS A 488 -16.22 -7.76 -40.65
N LYS A 489 -15.50 -7.88 -39.56
CA LYS A 489 -16.07 -8.42 -38.29
C LYS A 489 -17.22 -7.59 -37.75
N ALA A 490 -17.17 -6.27 -37.94
CA ALA A 490 -18.27 -5.40 -37.54
C ALA A 490 -19.50 -5.58 -38.46
N SER A 491 -19.31 -5.76 -39.78
CA SER A 491 -20.43 -6.03 -40.70
C SER A 491 -21.12 -7.37 -40.46
N GLU A 492 -20.37 -8.38 -39.97
CA GLU A 492 -20.94 -9.68 -39.59
C GLU A 492 -21.76 -9.61 -38.27
N LYS A 493 -21.48 -8.62 -37.41
CA LYS A 493 -22.08 -8.52 -36.07
C LYS A 493 -23.19 -7.49 -35.94
N PHE A 494 -23.21 -6.47 -36.77
CA PHE A 494 -24.16 -5.35 -36.70
C PHE A 494 -24.88 -5.15 -38.03
N ASN A 495 -26.20 -5.01 -37.98
CA ASN A 495 -27.05 -4.89 -39.17
C ASN A 495 -27.18 -3.44 -39.69
N SER A 496 -26.46 -2.47 -39.09
CA SER A 496 -26.57 -1.07 -39.46
C SER A 496 -25.21 -0.38 -39.43
N SER A 497 -24.86 0.37 -40.47
CA SER A 497 -23.64 1.17 -40.55
C SER A 497 -23.52 2.23 -39.43
N ARG A 498 -24.65 2.65 -38.82
CA ARG A 498 -24.64 3.54 -37.65
C ARG A 498 -24.23 2.81 -36.37
N GLU A 499 -24.64 1.57 -36.19
CA GLU A 499 -24.20 0.73 -35.06
C GLU A 499 -22.74 0.36 -35.19
N MET A 500 -22.29 0.02 -36.40
CA MET A 500 -20.88 -0.23 -36.69
C MET A 500 -20.02 1.00 -36.36
N ALA A 501 -20.47 2.20 -36.73
CA ALA A 501 -19.77 3.45 -36.44
C ALA A 501 -19.57 3.67 -34.93
N ARG A 502 -20.61 3.42 -34.12
CA ARG A 502 -20.52 3.49 -32.65
C ARG A 502 -19.57 2.45 -32.08
N ALA A 503 -19.64 1.21 -32.59
CA ALA A 503 -18.80 0.12 -32.10
C ALA A 503 -17.33 0.27 -32.46
N LEU A 504 -17.02 0.89 -33.61
CA LEU A 504 -15.65 1.11 -34.09
C LEU A 504 -15.08 2.48 -33.69
N GLY A 505 -15.85 3.35 -33.06
CA GLY A 505 -15.42 4.69 -32.63
C GLY A 505 -15.11 5.64 -33.80
N ILE A 506 -15.72 5.46 -34.98
CA ILE A 506 -15.51 6.27 -36.19
C ILE A 506 -16.83 6.84 -36.69
N SER A 507 -16.76 7.84 -37.61
CA SER A 507 -17.96 8.45 -38.13
C SER A 507 -18.73 7.48 -39.04
N HIS A 508 -20.07 7.62 -39.11
CA HIS A 508 -20.93 6.86 -40.00
C HIS A 508 -20.48 6.97 -41.49
N THR A 509 -20.08 8.16 -41.91
CA THR A 509 -19.57 8.41 -43.26
C THR A 509 -18.27 7.65 -43.53
N THR A 510 -17.41 7.55 -42.51
CA THR A 510 -16.14 6.80 -42.57
C THR A 510 -16.41 5.31 -42.76
N VAL A 511 -17.40 4.74 -42.03
CA VAL A 511 -17.79 3.33 -42.18
C VAL A 511 -18.25 3.03 -43.59
N ILE A 512 -19.16 3.85 -44.15
CA ILE A 512 -19.68 3.67 -45.54
C ILE A 512 -18.54 3.75 -46.56
N ASN A 513 -17.65 4.72 -46.41
CA ASN A 513 -16.52 4.87 -47.36
C ASN A 513 -15.58 3.66 -47.27
N LYS A 514 -15.29 3.16 -46.07
CA LYS A 514 -14.43 1.99 -45.86
C LYS A 514 -15.10 0.69 -46.35
N GLN A 515 -16.41 0.53 -46.15
CA GLN A 515 -17.16 -0.61 -46.70
C GLN A 515 -17.11 -0.61 -48.24
N LYS A 516 -17.29 0.54 -48.90
CA LYS A 516 -17.16 0.67 -50.37
C LYS A 516 -15.73 0.38 -50.83
N GLN A 517 -14.72 0.91 -50.12
CA GLN A 517 -13.31 0.71 -50.43
C GLN A 517 -12.89 -0.76 -50.38
N TYR A 518 -13.48 -1.53 -49.45
CA TYR A 518 -13.17 -2.94 -49.20
C TYR A 518 -14.14 -3.94 -49.83
N GLY A 519 -15.19 -3.47 -50.53
CA GLY A 519 -16.17 -4.31 -51.19
C GLY A 519 -17.05 -5.13 -50.21
N ILE A 520 -17.23 -4.63 -48.98
CA ILE A 520 -18.04 -5.28 -47.96
C ILE A 520 -19.45 -4.74 -48.05
N LEU A 521 -20.38 -5.53 -48.60
CA LEU A 521 -21.82 -5.22 -48.63
C LEU A 521 -22.47 -5.58 -47.29
N LEU A 522 -23.40 -4.73 -46.81
CA LEU A 522 -24.29 -5.03 -45.69
C LEU A 522 -25.36 -6.04 -46.12
#